data_d76fed4d886c76881f66dde5023bb60b
#
_entry.id   d76fed4d886c76881f66dde5023bb60b
#
_cell.length_a   1.000
_cell.length_b   1.000
_cell.length_c   1.000
_cell.angle_alpha   90.00
_cell.angle_beta   90.00
_cell.angle_gamma   90.00
#
_symmetry.space_group_name_H-M   'P 1'
#
loop_
_entity.id
_entity.type
_entity.pdbx_description
1 polymer ?
#
loop_
_entity_poly.entity_id
_entity_poly.type
_entity_poly.pdbx_seq_one_letter_code
_entity_poly.pdbx_strand_id
1 'polypeptide(L)'
;LTRATVPTSVVHELSRLKKLGWKLALLSDMNTAQAEHHRKQPFMKLFDEVLLSCETGLMKPFPSAFEELERRTKARKDHLVFADDLWFNIGIASLLGWRAVTIQGEKSLLRFLRDLH
;
A
#
# COMPACT_ATOMS: atom_id res chain seq x y z
N LEU A 1 -3.97 -0.47 -4.59
CA LEU A 1 -5.31 -0.84 -5.08
C LEU A 1 -5.76 0.11 -6.17
N THR A 2 -6.22 -0.43 -7.30
CA THR A 2 -6.70 0.34 -8.43
C THR A 2 -8.22 0.50 -8.46
N ARG A 3 -8.94 -0.18 -7.57
CA ARG A 3 -10.39 -0.12 -7.51
C ARG A 3 -10.87 1.15 -6.82
N ALA A 4 -11.97 1.72 -7.32
CA ALA A 4 -12.64 2.87 -6.70
C ALA A 4 -13.18 2.54 -5.31
N THR A 5 -13.53 1.27 -5.06
CA THR A 5 -14.02 0.78 -3.78
C THR A 5 -13.22 -0.45 -3.37
N VAL A 6 -13.11 -0.66 -2.06
CA VAL A 6 -12.40 -1.82 -1.50
C VAL A 6 -13.44 -2.77 -0.92
N PRO A 7 -13.35 -4.09 -1.20
CA PRO A 7 -14.28 -5.06 -0.63
C PRO A 7 -14.31 -5.02 0.89
N THR A 8 -15.49 -5.25 1.45
CA THR A 8 -15.68 -5.25 2.92
C THR A 8 -14.75 -6.24 3.62
N SER A 9 -14.50 -7.39 3.00
CA SER A 9 -13.59 -8.40 3.54
C SER A 9 -12.17 -7.86 3.70
N VAL A 10 -11.70 -7.07 2.73
CA VAL A 10 -10.37 -6.44 2.78
C VAL A 10 -10.33 -5.38 3.89
N VAL A 11 -11.36 -4.53 3.97
CA VAL A 11 -11.46 -3.51 5.02
C VAL A 11 -11.43 -4.16 6.41
N HIS A 12 -12.11 -5.29 6.57
CA HIS A 12 -12.13 -6.03 7.82
C HIS A 12 -10.71 -6.48 8.22
N GLU A 13 -9.95 -7.05 7.28
CA GLU A 13 -8.59 -7.51 7.55
C GLU A 13 -7.64 -6.35 7.83
N LEU A 14 -7.76 -5.25 7.12
CA LEU A 14 -6.96 -4.06 7.38
C LEU A 14 -7.24 -3.50 8.77
N SER A 15 -8.51 -3.48 9.18
CA SER A 15 -8.91 -3.03 10.51
C SER A 15 -8.33 -3.93 11.60
N ARG A 16 -8.32 -5.25 11.37
CA ARG A 16 -7.71 -6.23 12.27
C ARG A 16 -6.22 -5.95 12.46
N LEU A 17 -5.51 -5.71 11.37
CA LEU A 17 -4.08 -5.42 11.41
C LEU A 17 -3.78 -4.13 12.19
N LYS A 18 -4.58 -3.10 12.01
CA LYS A 18 -4.41 -1.87 12.79
C LYS A 18 -4.56 -2.13 14.29
N LYS A 19 -5.54 -2.93 14.68
CA LYS A 19 -5.74 -3.30 16.09
C LYS A 19 -4.56 -4.09 16.66
N LEU A 20 -3.85 -4.83 15.81
CA LEU A 20 -2.65 -5.56 16.19
C LEU A 20 -1.40 -4.68 16.27
N GLY A 21 -1.51 -3.41 15.90
CA GLY A 21 -0.39 -2.48 15.97
C GLY A 21 0.30 -2.21 14.64
N TRP A 22 -0.19 -2.79 13.55
CA TRP A 22 0.35 -2.51 12.22
C TRP A 22 0.04 -1.09 11.80
N LYS A 23 1.02 -0.43 11.16
CA LYS A 23 0.78 0.80 10.45
C LYS A 23 0.53 0.47 8.99
N LEU A 24 -0.45 1.15 8.39
CA LEU A 24 -0.85 0.90 7.02
C LEU A 24 -0.49 2.10 6.16
N ALA A 25 0.09 1.83 4.99
CA ALA A 25 0.44 2.85 4.03
C ALA A 25 -0.07 2.47 2.65
N LEU A 26 -0.51 3.48 1.89
CA LEU A 26 -0.93 3.31 0.51
C LEU A 26 0.03 4.06 -0.39
N LEU A 27 0.61 3.35 -1.35
CA LEU A 27 1.45 3.91 -2.40
C LEU A 27 0.79 3.59 -3.73
N SER A 28 0.23 4.59 -4.39
CA SER A 28 -0.58 4.36 -5.58
C SER A 28 -0.35 5.45 -6.63
N ASP A 29 -0.27 5.00 -7.88
CA ASP A 29 -0.19 5.89 -9.04
C ASP A 29 -1.60 6.16 -9.54
N MET A 30 -2.01 7.43 -9.55
CA MET A 30 -3.33 7.80 -10.02
C MET A 30 -3.38 9.28 -10.42
N ASN A 31 -4.37 9.63 -11.23
CA ASN A 31 -4.60 11.02 -11.60
C ASN A 31 -5.42 11.75 -10.53
N THR A 32 -5.57 13.07 -10.70
CA THR A 32 -6.26 13.92 -9.73
C THR A 32 -7.72 13.51 -9.52
N ALA A 33 -8.44 13.17 -10.59
CA ALA A 33 -9.84 12.77 -10.50
C ALA A 33 -10.00 11.47 -9.69
N GLN A 34 -9.11 10.50 -9.94
CA GLN A 34 -9.09 9.25 -9.18
C GLN A 34 -8.77 9.51 -7.71
N ALA A 35 -7.80 10.38 -7.44
CA ALA A 35 -7.43 10.73 -6.07
C ALA A 35 -8.59 11.37 -5.30
N GLU A 36 -9.29 12.30 -5.92
CA GLU A 36 -10.46 12.93 -5.32
C GLU A 36 -11.53 11.92 -4.95
N HIS A 37 -11.80 10.96 -5.84
CA HIS A 37 -12.76 9.90 -5.60
C HIS A 37 -12.31 9.00 -4.44
N HIS A 38 -11.07 8.55 -4.45
CA HIS A 38 -10.53 7.67 -3.41
C HIS A 38 -10.52 8.33 -2.04
N ARG A 39 -10.15 9.60 -1.97
CA ARG A 39 -10.08 10.30 -0.69
C ARG A 39 -11.43 10.45 0.01
N LYS A 40 -12.53 10.33 -0.71
CA LYS A 40 -13.89 10.35 -0.16
C LYS A 40 -14.31 8.99 0.41
N GLN A 41 -13.56 7.92 0.12
CA GLN A 41 -13.94 6.58 0.57
C GLN A 41 -13.57 6.37 2.03
N PRO A 42 -14.47 5.78 2.84
CA PRO A 42 -14.21 5.58 4.27
C PRO A 42 -12.96 4.75 4.57
N PHE A 43 -12.60 3.79 3.69
CA PHE A 43 -11.43 2.94 3.92
C PHE A 43 -10.12 3.73 3.96
N MET A 44 -10.08 4.90 3.34
CA MET A 44 -8.86 5.72 3.33
C MET A 44 -8.42 6.13 4.73
N LYS A 45 -9.33 6.19 5.68
CA LYS A 45 -9.03 6.52 7.08
C LYS A 45 -8.19 5.45 7.77
N LEU A 46 -8.13 4.25 7.20
CA LEU A 46 -7.33 3.16 7.76
C LEU A 46 -5.82 3.36 7.52
N PHE A 47 -5.46 4.17 6.54
CA PHE A 47 -4.06 4.36 6.18
C PHE A 47 -3.43 5.48 6.99
N ASP A 48 -2.28 5.17 7.59
CA ASP A 48 -1.49 6.14 8.36
C ASP A 48 -0.72 7.07 7.43
N GLU A 49 -0.31 6.57 6.26
CA GLU A 49 0.36 7.35 5.22
C GLU A 49 -0.27 7.04 3.87
N VAL A 50 -0.50 8.06 3.07
CA VAL A 50 -1.07 7.94 1.74
C VAL A 50 -0.21 8.74 0.76
N LEU A 51 0.42 8.04 -0.17
CA LEU A 51 1.23 8.63 -1.22
C LEU A 51 0.57 8.36 -2.57
N LEU A 52 -0.04 9.39 -3.14
CA LEU A 52 -0.68 9.32 -4.46
C LEU A 52 0.19 10.10 -5.44
N SER A 53 0.51 9.51 -6.59
CA SER A 53 1.48 10.10 -7.53
C SER A 53 1.11 11.51 -7.99
N CYS A 54 -0.18 11.80 -8.18
CA CYS A 54 -0.62 13.13 -8.58
C CYS A 54 -0.41 14.20 -7.50
N GLU A 55 -0.26 13.79 -6.24
CA GLU A 55 -0.03 14.71 -5.12
C GLU A 55 1.45 14.85 -4.78
N THR A 56 2.20 13.77 -4.85
CA THR A 56 3.62 13.76 -4.48
C THR A 56 4.55 14.07 -5.65
N GLY A 57 4.09 13.83 -6.88
CA GLY A 57 4.95 13.87 -8.06
C GLY A 57 5.87 12.65 -8.19
N LEU A 58 5.70 11.64 -7.33
CA LEU A 58 6.55 10.46 -7.28
C LEU A 58 5.75 9.23 -7.70
N MET A 59 6.31 8.41 -8.59
CA MET A 59 5.63 7.27 -9.20
C MET A 59 6.41 5.98 -9.01
N LYS A 60 5.69 4.87 -8.80
CA LYS A 60 6.28 3.56 -8.96
C LYS A 60 6.56 3.31 -10.45
N PRO A 61 7.61 2.61 -10.82
CA PRO A 61 8.58 1.90 -9.98
C PRO A 61 9.82 2.72 -9.63
N PHE A 62 9.80 4.03 -9.75
CA PHE A 62 10.97 4.83 -9.44
C PHE A 62 11.30 4.74 -7.95
N PRO A 63 12.57 4.49 -7.60
CA PRO A 63 12.97 4.35 -6.20
C PRO A 63 12.57 5.52 -5.30
N SER A 64 12.52 6.74 -5.84
CA SER A 64 12.16 7.93 -5.07
C SER A 64 10.79 7.84 -4.40
N ALA A 65 9.82 7.16 -5.03
CA ALA A 65 8.49 6.96 -4.44
C ALA A 65 8.58 6.08 -3.18
N PHE A 66 9.36 5.01 -3.26
CA PHE A 66 9.56 4.08 -2.14
C PHE A 66 10.36 4.75 -1.01
N GLU A 67 11.40 5.50 -1.36
CA GLU A 67 12.22 6.22 -0.40
C GLU A 67 11.43 7.28 0.36
N GLU A 68 10.49 7.95 -0.31
CA GLU A 68 9.60 8.91 0.34
C GLU A 68 8.71 8.21 1.38
N LEU A 69 8.23 7.01 1.07
CA LEU A 69 7.46 6.23 2.03
C LEU A 69 8.29 5.85 3.26
N GLU A 70 9.54 5.40 3.04
CA GLU A 70 10.45 5.13 4.14
C GLU A 70 10.63 6.36 5.03
N ARG A 71 10.85 7.51 4.41
CA ARG A 71 11.05 8.78 5.13
C ARG A 71 9.83 9.14 5.99
N ARG A 72 8.63 8.99 5.44
CA ARG A 72 7.39 9.35 6.14
C ARG A 72 7.06 8.38 7.27
N THR A 73 7.24 7.09 7.02
CA THR A 73 6.91 6.06 8.02
C THR A 73 7.99 5.94 9.09
N LYS A 74 9.23 6.33 8.78
CA LYS A 74 10.40 6.16 9.65
C LYS A 74 10.62 4.71 10.04
N ALA A 75 10.07 3.77 9.27
CA ALA A 75 10.20 2.35 9.52
C ALA A 75 11.56 1.85 9.03
N ARG A 76 12.09 0.85 9.71
CA ARG A 76 13.27 0.12 9.22
C ARG A 76 12.87 -0.67 7.97
N LYS A 77 13.80 -0.77 7.02
CA LYS A 77 13.54 -1.46 5.75
C LYS A 77 13.06 -2.89 5.93
N ASP A 78 13.65 -3.61 6.88
CA ASP A 78 13.29 -5.00 7.17
C ASP A 78 11.94 -5.15 7.90
N HIS A 79 11.34 -4.04 8.33
CA HIS A 79 10.00 -4.01 8.92
C HIS A 79 8.91 -3.60 7.93
N LEU A 80 9.28 -3.25 6.70
CA LEU A 80 8.33 -2.89 5.66
C LEU A 80 7.93 -4.12 4.86
N VAL A 81 6.62 -4.32 4.76
CA VAL A 81 6.04 -5.40 3.94
C VAL A 81 5.20 -4.75 2.86
N PHE A 82 5.58 -5.00 1.62
CA PHE A 82 4.95 -4.41 0.44
C PHE A 82 4.21 -5.47 -0.37
N ALA A 83 2.97 -5.16 -0.71
CA ALA A 83 2.15 -6.04 -1.54
C ALA A 83 1.66 -5.26 -2.75
N ASP A 84 1.90 -5.80 -3.95
CA ASP A 84 1.53 -5.16 -5.20
C ASP A 84 1.32 -6.25 -6.26
N ASP A 85 0.63 -5.91 -7.35
CA ASP A 85 0.35 -6.85 -8.44
C ASP A 85 1.39 -6.78 -9.57
N LEU A 86 2.22 -5.75 -9.60
CA LEU A 86 3.19 -5.55 -10.67
C LEU A 86 4.59 -6.01 -10.25
N TRP A 87 5.17 -6.93 -11.02
CA TRP A 87 6.46 -7.56 -10.71
C TRP A 87 7.61 -6.55 -10.59
N PHE A 88 7.59 -5.48 -11.40
CA PHE A 88 8.67 -4.49 -11.36
C PHE A 88 8.60 -3.62 -10.09
N ASN A 89 7.42 -3.39 -9.54
CA ASN A 89 7.28 -2.72 -8.24
C ASN A 89 7.80 -3.60 -7.12
N ILE A 90 7.49 -4.89 -7.17
CA ILE A 90 8.01 -5.88 -6.23
C ILE A 90 9.54 -5.93 -6.31
N GLY A 91 10.09 -5.90 -7.53
CA GLY A 91 11.53 -5.91 -7.74
C GLY A 91 12.24 -4.73 -7.10
N ILE A 92 11.72 -3.52 -7.26
CA ILE A 92 12.31 -2.31 -6.65
C ILE A 92 12.23 -2.38 -5.13
N ALA A 93 11.10 -2.75 -4.57
CA ALA A 93 10.95 -2.88 -3.11
C ALA A 93 11.95 -3.89 -2.54
N SER A 94 12.12 -5.03 -3.21
CA SER A 94 13.08 -6.06 -2.81
C SER A 94 14.51 -5.55 -2.86
N LEU A 95 14.87 -4.82 -3.91
CA LEU A 95 16.20 -4.23 -4.04
C LEU A 95 16.49 -3.21 -2.94
N LEU A 96 15.47 -2.53 -2.45
CA LEU A 96 15.59 -1.57 -1.35
C LEU A 96 15.65 -2.25 0.03
N GLY A 97 15.47 -3.55 0.09
CA GLY A 97 15.52 -4.31 1.33
C GLY A 97 14.17 -4.50 2.02
N TRP A 98 13.06 -4.17 1.36
CA TRP A 98 11.72 -4.43 1.88
C TRP A 98 11.34 -5.88 1.66
N ARG A 99 10.47 -6.41 2.51
CA ARG A 99 9.79 -7.66 2.22
C ARG A 99 8.69 -7.35 1.21
N ALA A 100 8.68 -8.07 0.09
CA ALA A 100 7.74 -7.78 -0.99
C ALA A 100 7.03 -9.05 -1.44
N VAL A 101 5.72 -8.95 -1.65
CA VAL A 101 4.85 -10.07 -2.00
C VAL A 101 4.00 -9.68 -3.19
N THR A 102 3.99 -10.54 -4.22
CA THR A 102 3.12 -10.36 -5.37
C THR A 102 1.71 -10.82 -5.03
N ILE A 103 0.72 -9.97 -5.34
CA ILE A 103 -0.69 -10.29 -5.15
C ILE A 103 -1.38 -10.33 -6.50
N GLN A 104 -2.27 -11.31 -6.70
CA GLN A 104 -3.04 -11.45 -7.92
C GLN A 104 -4.51 -11.61 -7.56
N GLY A 105 -5.22 -10.46 -7.48
CA GLY A 105 -6.64 -10.42 -7.19
C GLY A 105 -6.96 -10.46 -5.71
N GLU A 106 -8.26 -10.42 -5.42
CA GLU A 106 -8.78 -10.30 -4.06
C GLU A 106 -8.44 -11.48 -3.16
N LYS A 107 -8.54 -12.71 -3.68
CA LYS A 107 -8.23 -13.91 -2.87
C LYS A 107 -6.79 -13.92 -2.41
N SER A 108 -5.88 -13.57 -3.31
CA SER A 108 -4.45 -13.49 -3.02
C SER A 108 -4.18 -12.42 -1.97
N LEU A 109 -4.81 -11.25 -2.11
CA LEU A 109 -4.69 -10.17 -1.15
C LEU A 109 -5.21 -10.60 0.24
N LEU A 110 -6.38 -11.21 0.30
CA LEU A 110 -6.95 -11.67 1.57
C LEU A 110 -6.07 -12.71 2.25
N ARG A 111 -5.52 -13.65 1.48
CA ARG A 111 -4.58 -14.65 2.01
C ARG A 111 -3.36 -13.98 2.63
N PHE A 112 -2.78 -13.04 1.91
CA PHE A 112 -1.62 -12.29 2.38
C PHE A 112 -1.94 -11.55 3.69
N LEU A 113 -3.05 -10.82 3.73
CA LEU A 113 -3.42 -10.04 4.91
C LEU A 113 -3.72 -10.95 6.12
N ARG A 114 -4.40 -12.06 5.90
CA ARG A 114 -4.74 -13.02 6.97
C ARG A 114 -3.52 -13.68 7.59
N ASP A 115 -2.46 -13.84 6.82
CA ASP A 115 -1.23 -14.45 7.28
C ASP A 115 -0.36 -13.50 8.12
N LEU A 116 -0.68 -12.22 8.14
CA LEU A 116 0.01 -11.24 8.99
C LEU A 116 -0.57 -11.25 10.40
N HIS A 117 0.32 -11.24 11.39
CA HIS A 117 -0.04 -11.27 12.81
C HIS A 117 0.56 -10.12 13.60
#